data_197fa7321ed9b43b08c77ba729c26c77
#
_entry.id   197fa7321ed9b43b08c77ba729c26c77
#
_cell.length_a   1.000
_cell.length_b   1.000
_cell.length_c   1.000
_cell.angle_alpha   90.00
_cell.angle_beta   90.00
_cell.angle_gamma   90.00
#
_symmetry.space_group_name_H-M   'P 1'
#
loop_
_entity.id
_entity.type
_entity.pdbx_description
1 polymer ?
#
loop_
_entity_poly.entity_id
_entity_poly.type
_entity_poly.pdbx_seq_one_letter_code
_entity_poly.pdbx_strand_id
1 'polypeptide(L)'
;MTKITFFVLSLSVFLAIATRLYKLGEAPQGLYLDEAAQGYNAYSVLKTGNDEFGKAFPVVFRSFADFKTPVYIYLIVPLIPIFGLTKFTVRFPSFLFSILTLPILYLLLKKVTPKKYVLPLSLLTTFLLSISPWHILFGRTNFECNVALFFFLTGLYLFYLGLKKPGLLILSAVFFALAIPAYHAQRVVTPLMMLALFLRHRKKLLSSSHKKHLLAGMLIGFSLLLPTFSVMTTPGFLARASGLNIFSHTRQLPAGYLENYSGFASHIINSSFFLTTREFLALYVSYFSPRNIFILGDYGPRSSFPNLATFFLWQFPFYLYGLHFLIKRKDLGELHFITMVLLLISPIPAAVTRDPYSTIRSLQMVIPLLIIISLGILNFYEKLKGLSVVKRKVFNFRLFNITFAGISFLIVIYSLGKLYSSVIILNEYHRAEDWNFGFENVADIIKAIDPNISIVVDNSRTEPYSQLLFFLKFDPLTYQNENFEVPLNEYYTNLERNKTKKIGNVITRPIDWEKDLQSVQYLVGDSLAISYEQIEEHKLTLVDEVKFPDGRVAFRIVKTPGEK
;
A
#
# COMPACT_ATOMS: atom_id res chain seq x y z
N MET A 1 29.01 18.52 -5.28
CA MET A 1 28.58 17.13 -5.61
C MET A 1 29.55 16.61 -6.67
N THR A 2 30.13 15.42 -6.51
CA THR A 2 31.02 14.85 -7.54
C THR A 2 30.21 14.44 -8.78
N LYS A 3 30.86 14.39 -9.98
CA LYS A 3 30.22 13.95 -11.22
C LYS A 3 29.56 12.56 -11.07
N ILE A 4 30.20 11.64 -10.35
CA ILE A 4 29.69 10.29 -10.07
C ILE A 4 28.43 10.35 -9.20
N THR A 5 28.43 11.16 -8.15
CA THR A 5 27.24 11.33 -7.29
C THR A 5 26.04 11.85 -8.08
N PHE A 6 26.26 12.83 -8.94
CA PHE A 6 25.21 13.37 -9.80
C PHE A 6 24.68 12.31 -10.76
N PHE A 7 25.57 11.58 -11.43
CA PHE A 7 25.19 10.52 -12.37
C PHE A 7 24.35 9.43 -11.71
N VAL A 8 24.79 8.88 -10.57
CA VAL A 8 24.07 7.80 -9.88
C VAL A 8 22.70 8.26 -9.38
N LEU A 9 22.58 9.48 -8.85
CA LEU A 9 21.29 10.02 -8.42
C LEU A 9 20.35 10.27 -9.60
N SER A 10 20.85 10.84 -10.70
CA SER A 10 20.07 11.06 -11.92
C SER A 10 19.59 9.74 -12.52
N LEU A 11 20.45 8.73 -12.56
CA LEU A 11 20.09 7.38 -13.00
C LEU A 11 19.03 6.76 -12.07
N SER A 12 19.18 6.90 -10.75
CA SER A 12 18.20 6.38 -9.78
C SER A 12 16.83 7.03 -9.97
N VAL A 13 16.79 8.35 -10.15
CA VAL A 13 15.54 9.09 -10.39
C VAL A 13 14.94 8.71 -11.74
N PHE A 14 15.75 8.61 -12.78
CA PHE A 14 15.30 8.18 -14.11
C PHE A 14 14.68 6.78 -14.08
N LEU A 15 15.36 5.80 -13.47
CA LEU A 15 14.85 4.44 -13.32
C LEU A 15 13.57 4.41 -12.48
N ALA A 16 13.52 5.20 -11.41
CA ALA A 16 12.33 5.30 -10.58
C ALA A 16 11.13 5.86 -11.37
N ILE A 17 11.33 6.91 -12.17
CA ILE A 17 10.29 7.46 -13.04
C ILE A 17 9.89 6.42 -14.10
N ALA A 18 10.85 5.84 -14.81
CA ALA A 18 10.57 4.87 -15.86
C ALA A 18 9.78 3.66 -15.36
N THR A 19 10.17 3.07 -14.23
CA THR A 19 9.52 1.87 -13.69
C THR A 19 8.14 2.14 -13.09
N ARG A 20 7.82 3.38 -12.73
CA ARG A 20 6.55 3.74 -12.08
C ARG A 20 5.59 4.49 -12.99
N LEU A 21 6.11 5.34 -13.89
CA LEU A 21 5.27 6.16 -14.78
C LEU A 21 4.85 5.41 -16.06
N TYR A 22 5.73 4.54 -16.60
CA TYR A 22 5.43 3.81 -17.83
C TYR A 22 4.15 3.00 -17.66
N LYS A 23 3.14 3.27 -18.46
CA LYS A 23 1.80 2.64 -18.39
C LYS A 23 1.13 2.74 -17.01
N LEU A 24 1.26 3.86 -16.29
CA LEU A 24 0.69 4.04 -14.95
C LEU A 24 -0.84 3.89 -14.92
N GLY A 25 -1.54 4.37 -15.95
CA GLY A 25 -3.00 4.23 -16.10
C GLY A 25 -3.45 2.88 -16.68
N GLU A 26 -2.52 2.04 -17.18
CA GLU A 26 -2.84 0.82 -17.91
C GLU A 26 -2.40 -0.46 -17.17
N ALA A 27 -1.31 -0.40 -16.41
CA ALA A 27 -0.78 -1.55 -15.67
C ALA A 27 -0.64 -1.22 -14.17
N PRO A 28 -1.47 -1.85 -13.31
CA PRO A 28 -2.48 -2.89 -13.58
C PRO A 28 -3.61 -2.41 -14.49
N GLN A 29 -4.18 -3.32 -15.29
CA GLN A 29 -5.15 -2.95 -16.33
C GLN A 29 -6.49 -2.46 -15.79
N GLY A 30 -7.00 -3.10 -14.75
CA GLY A 30 -8.23 -2.70 -14.07
C GLY A 30 -7.99 -1.60 -13.05
N LEU A 31 -9.04 -1.24 -12.36
CA LEU A 31 -9.03 -0.34 -11.22
C LEU A 31 -9.58 -1.11 -10.01
N TYR A 32 -8.75 -1.34 -8.99
CA TYR A 32 -9.24 -2.03 -7.80
C TYR A 32 -10.38 -1.26 -7.15
N LEU A 33 -11.29 -1.97 -6.49
CA LEU A 33 -12.51 -1.36 -5.95
C LEU A 33 -12.21 -0.17 -4.99
N ASP A 34 -11.16 -0.26 -4.18
CA ASP A 34 -10.75 0.86 -3.31
C ASP A 34 -10.21 2.03 -4.13
N GLU A 35 -9.49 1.79 -5.24
CA GLU A 35 -9.01 2.85 -6.13
C GLU A 35 -10.20 3.60 -6.77
N ALA A 36 -11.22 2.85 -7.23
CA ALA A 36 -12.43 3.42 -7.81
C ALA A 36 -13.22 4.26 -6.78
N ALA A 37 -13.44 3.70 -5.58
CA ALA A 37 -14.12 4.39 -4.50
C ALA A 37 -13.39 5.66 -4.06
N GLN A 38 -12.06 5.62 -3.89
CA GLN A 38 -11.27 6.80 -3.52
C GLN A 38 -11.29 7.86 -4.63
N GLY A 39 -11.19 7.43 -5.89
CA GLY A 39 -11.28 8.31 -7.05
C GLY A 39 -12.65 9.00 -7.16
N TYR A 40 -13.74 8.24 -6.99
CA TYR A 40 -15.09 8.80 -7.03
C TYR A 40 -15.37 9.70 -5.83
N ASN A 41 -14.94 9.35 -4.63
CA ASN A 41 -15.05 10.22 -3.46
C ASN A 41 -14.29 11.54 -3.66
N ALA A 42 -13.10 11.51 -4.26
CA ALA A 42 -12.38 12.73 -4.61
C ALA A 42 -13.14 13.59 -5.65
N TYR A 43 -13.79 12.96 -6.63
CA TYR A 43 -14.64 13.62 -7.60
C TYR A 43 -15.90 14.22 -6.95
N SER A 44 -16.54 13.49 -6.05
CA SER A 44 -17.68 13.96 -5.27
C SER A 44 -17.31 15.18 -4.43
N VAL A 45 -16.22 15.12 -3.67
CA VAL A 45 -15.72 16.27 -2.89
C VAL A 45 -15.41 17.48 -3.79
N LEU A 46 -14.82 17.27 -4.96
CA LEU A 46 -14.54 18.35 -5.91
C LEU A 46 -15.82 19.04 -6.39
N LYS A 47 -16.89 18.26 -6.65
CA LYS A 47 -18.14 18.75 -7.22
C LYS A 47 -19.09 19.35 -6.20
N THR A 48 -19.19 18.74 -5.01
CA THR A 48 -20.24 19.04 -4.03
C THR A 48 -19.69 19.45 -2.65
N GLY A 49 -18.39 19.31 -2.40
CA GLY A 49 -17.80 19.42 -1.06
C GLY A 49 -18.08 18.20 -0.15
N ASN A 50 -18.87 17.24 -0.63
CA ASN A 50 -19.31 16.07 0.14
C ASN A 50 -18.72 14.79 -0.47
N ASP A 51 -18.62 13.72 0.34
CA ASP A 51 -18.33 12.38 -0.17
C ASP A 51 -19.53 11.76 -0.90
N GLU A 52 -19.38 10.52 -1.36
CA GLU A 52 -20.46 9.81 -2.06
C GLU A 52 -21.73 9.61 -1.23
N PHE A 53 -21.66 9.70 0.09
CA PHE A 53 -22.80 9.58 1.02
C PHE A 53 -23.35 10.92 1.52
N GLY A 54 -22.87 12.04 1.00
CA GLY A 54 -23.33 13.40 1.37
C GLY A 54 -22.65 13.98 2.61
N LYS A 55 -21.61 13.33 3.18
CA LYS A 55 -20.86 13.87 4.33
C LYS A 55 -19.88 14.95 3.88
N ALA A 56 -20.00 16.16 4.42
CA ALA A 56 -19.11 17.26 4.12
C ALA A 56 -17.71 17.02 4.72
N PHE A 57 -16.68 17.13 3.88
CA PHE A 57 -15.26 17.04 4.23
C PHE A 57 -14.93 15.97 5.30
N PRO A 58 -15.21 14.67 5.04
CA PRO A 58 -15.06 13.64 6.06
C PRO A 58 -13.63 13.51 6.58
N VAL A 59 -13.48 13.26 7.87
CA VAL A 59 -12.19 12.99 8.52
C VAL A 59 -11.67 11.59 8.18
N VAL A 60 -12.57 10.66 7.96
CA VAL A 60 -12.35 9.34 7.36
C VAL A 60 -13.53 9.05 6.44
N PHE A 61 -13.27 8.48 5.27
CA PHE A 61 -14.28 8.24 4.24
C PHE A 61 -14.90 6.86 4.41
N ARG A 62 -16.23 6.82 4.50
CA ARG A 62 -16.99 5.57 4.52
C ARG A 62 -16.81 4.83 3.19
N SER A 63 -16.60 3.51 3.22
CA SER A 63 -16.39 2.68 2.04
C SER A 63 -16.57 1.21 2.37
N PHE A 64 -17.54 0.51 1.77
CA PHE A 64 -17.76 -0.94 1.90
C PHE A 64 -17.86 -1.46 3.35
N ALA A 65 -18.56 -0.78 4.25
CA ALA A 65 -18.60 -1.05 5.69
C ALA A 65 -17.25 -0.93 6.42
N ASP A 66 -16.29 -0.22 5.83
CA ASP A 66 -14.98 0.17 6.35
C ASP A 66 -14.81 1.68 6.19
N PHE A 67 -13.70 2.23 6.68
CA PHE A 67 -13.38 3.65 6.55
C PHE A 67 -11.97 3.83 6.02
N LYS A 68 -11.84 4.61 4.95
CA LYS A 68 -10.56 4.93 4.30
C LYS A 68 -9.92 6.15 4.92
N THR A 69 -8.59 6.18 4.91
CA THR A 69 -7.82 7.33 5.38
C THR A 69 -7.98 8.53 4.43
N PRO A 70 -8.07 9.77 4.93
CA PRO A 70 -8.52 10.91 4.14
C PRO A 70 -7.43 11.50 3.23
N VAL A 71 -6.17 11.43 3.66
CA VAL A 71 -5.08 12.20 3.03
C VAL A 71 -4.94 11.88 1.54
N TYR A 72 -5.01 10.60 1.17
CA TYR A 72 -4.86 10.21 -0.22
C TYR A 72 -6.01 10.71 -1.10
N ILE A 73 -7.24 10.63 -0.62
CA ILE A 73 -8.44 11.11 -1.33
C ILE A 73 -8.32 12.61 -1.59
N TYR A 74 -7.96 13.39 -0.55
CA TYR A 74 -7.76 14.84 -0.71
C TYR A 74 -6.59 15.20 -1.63
N LEU A 75 -5.57 14.36 -1.76
CA LEU A 75 -4.50 14.55 -2.74
C LEU A 75 -4.96 14.32 -4.19
N ILE A 76 -5.98 13.50 -4.43
CA ILE A 76 -6.57 13.29 -5.76
C ILE A 76 -7.42 14.49 -6.19
N VAL A 77 -8.14 15.14 -5.26
CA VAL A 77 -9.08 16.23 -5.58
C VAL A 77 -8.50 17.29 -6.53
N PRO A 78 -7.34 17.92 -6.25
CA PRO A 78 -6.78 18.96 -7.12
C PRO A 78 -6.22 18.43 -8.46
N LEU A 79 -6.08 17.13 -8.63
CA LEU A 79 -5.58 16.52 -9.86
C LEU A 79 -6.69 16.26 -10.89
N ILE A 80 -7.93 16.10 -10.43
CA ILE A 80 -9.08 15.83 -11.31
C ILE A 80 -9.33 16.96 -12.31
N PRO A 81 -9.28 18.26 -11.96
CA PRO A 81 -9.42 19.34 -12.94
C PRO A 81 -8.31 19.34 -14.01
N ILE A 82 -7.14 18.78 -13.70
CA ILE A 82 -5.97 18.80 -14.60
C ILE A 82 -5.98 17.58 -15.54
N PHE A 83 -6.22 16.39 -14.99
CA PHE A 83 -6.06 15.10 -15.70
C PHE A 83 -7.40 14.36 -15.92
N GLY A 84 -8.51 14.92 -15.46
CA GLY A 84 -9.82 14.24 -15.45
C GLY A 84 -9.92 13.15 -14.38
N LEU A 85 -11.09 12.55 -14.23
CA LEU A 85 -11.30 11.35 -13.42
C LEU A 85 -10.87 10.14 -14.25
N THR A 86 -9.63 9.69 -14.05
CA THR A 86 -8.97 8.60 -14.80
C THR A 86 -8.15 7.70 -13.87
N LYS A 87 -7.85 6.47 -14.31
CA LYS A 87 -6.94 5.54 -13.59
C LYS A 87 -5.57 6.18 -13.32
N PHE A 88 -5.06 6.96 -14.27
CA PHE A 88 -3.82 7.72 -14.10
C PHE A 88 -3.92 8.71 -12.94
N THR A 89 -4.99 9.53 -12.90
CA THR A 89 -5.19 10.56 -11.88
C THR A 89 -5.21 9.98 -10.47
N VAL A 90 -5.91 8.87 -10.32
CA VAL A 90 -6.04 8.19 -9.02
C VAL A 90 -4.71 7.61 -8.53
N ARG A 91 -3.85 7.13 -9.44
CA ARG A 91 -2.54 6.54 -9.11
C ARG A 91 -1.40 7.57 -9.02
N PHE A 92 -1.61 8.76 -9.56
CA PHE A 92 -0.57 9.80 -9.64
C PHE A 92 0.00 10.22 -8.28
N PRO A 93 -0.76 10.39 -7.18
CA PRO A 93 -0.17 10.70 -5.88
C PRO A 93 0.85 9.65 -5.42
N SER A 94 0.55 8.36 -5.54
CA SER A 94 1.51 7.28 -5.20
C SER A 94 2.78 7.37 -6.04
N PHE A 95 2.65 7.60 -7.34
CA PHE A 95 3.80 7.84 -8.22
C PHE A 95 4.65 9.01 -7.73
N LEU A 96 4.05 10.18 -7.54
CA LEU A 96 4.75 11.40 -7.14
C LEU A 96 5.50 11.21 -5.82
N PHE A 97 4.81 10.73 -4.78
CA PHE A 97 5.42 10.54 -3.47
C PHE A 97 6.46 9.42 -3.44
N SER A 98 6.34 8.41 -4.30
CA SER A 98 7.40 7.39 -4.45
C SER A 98 8.69 7.97 -5.03
N ILE A 99 8.60 8.89 -5.99
CA ILE A 99 9.77 9.59 -6.53
C ILE A 99 10.38 10.52 -5.48
N LEU A 100 9.55 11.31 -4.78
CA LEU A 100 10.01 12.22 -3.73
C LEU A 100 10.65 11.50 -2.53
N THR A 101 10.32 10.23 -2.30
CA THR A 101 10.94 9.41 -1.25
C THR A 101 12.43 9.16 -1.50
N LEU A 102 12.88 9.09 -2.76
CA LEU A 102 14.29 8.83 -3.08
C LEU A 102 15.24 9.92 -2.58
N PRO A 103 15.04 11.22 -2.91
CA PRO A 103 15.90 12.28 -2.40
C PRO A 103 15.82 12.40 -0.88
N ILE A 104 14.65 12.18 -0.25
CA ILE A 104 14.53 12.22 1.20
C ILE A 104 15.34 11.10 1.84
N LEU A 105 15.28 9.87 1.32
CA LEU A 105 16.09 8.75 1.81
C LEU A 105 17.59 9.04 1.67
N TYR A 106 18.01 9.53 0.50
CA TYR A 106 19.40 9.93 0.28
C TYR A 106 19.90 10.96 1.31
N LEU A 107 19.11 12.01 1.54
CA LEU A 107 19.44 13.07 2.48
C LEU A 107 19.44 12.58 3.94
N LEU A 108 18.48 11.73 4.31
CA LEU A 108 18.44 11.08 5.63
C LEU A 108 19.69 10.24 5.85
N LEU A 109 20.03 9.36 4.91
CA LEU A 109 21.22 8.51 5.02
C LEU A 109 22.52 9.32 5.09
N LYS A 110 22.63 10.38 4.30
CA LYS A 110 23.77 11.33 4.43
C LYS A 110 23.91 11.92 5.83
N LYS A 111 22.81 12.07 6.53
CA LYS A 111 22.78 12.69 7.85
C LYS A 111 23.14 11.73 8.98
N VAL A 112 22.73 10.46 8.86
CA VAL A 112 22.83 9.48 9.95
C VAL A 112 23.97 8.48 9.78
N THR A 113 24.56 8.39 8.58
CA THR A 113 25.62 7.44 8.27
C THR A 113 27.00 7.98 8.68
N PRO A 114 27.87 7.16 9.28
CA PRO A 114 29.26 7.54 9.57
C PRO A 114 30.03 7.96 8.32
N LYS A 115 30.97 8.92 8.45
CA LYS A 115 31.72 9.52 7.33
C LYS A 115 32.30 8.51 6.35
N LYS A 116 32.79 7.37 6.85
CA LYS A 116 33.40 6.30 6.02
C LYS A 116 32.42 5.73 4.98
N TYR A 117 31.16 5.56 5.34
CA TYR A 117 30.14 4.90 4.51
C TYR A 117 29.14 5.87 3.88
N VAL A 118 29.17 7.15 4.25
CA VAL A 118 28.09 8.10 3.95
C VAL A 118 27.72 8.17 2.48
N LEU A 119 28.71 8.34 1.61
CA LEU A 119 28.43 8.51 0.18
C LEU A 119 28.04 7.16 -0.50
N PRO A 120 28.86 6.10 -0.38
CA PRO A 120 28.54 4.84 -1.07
C PRO A 120 27.23 4.21 -0.55
N LEU A 121 26.96 4.25 0.74
CA LEU A 121 25.74 3.69 1.31
C LEU A 121 24.50 4.48 0.86
N SER A 122 24.55 5.82 0.96
CA SER A 122 23.40 6.64 0.56
C SER A 122 23.05 6.47 -0.91
N LEU A 123 24.06 6.44 -1.79
CA LEU A 123 23.86 6.23 -3.23
C LEU A 123 23.31 4.85 -3.54
N LEU A 124 23.95 3.80 -2.98
CA LEU A 124 23.55 2.42 -3.25
C LEU A 124 22.14 2.12 -2.74
N THR A 125 21.82 2.54 -1.51
CA THR A 125 20.49 2.31 -0.92
C THR A 125 19.41 3.04 -1.74
N THR A 126 19.66 4.28 -2.16
CA THR A 126 18.73 5.04 -3.00
C THR A 126 18.55 4.40 -4.38
N PHE A 127 19.65 3.92 -4.98
CA PHE A 127 19.60 3.19 -6.24
C PHE A 127 18.78 1.89 -6.10
N LEU A 128 19.01 1.10 -5.06
CA LEU A 128 18.26 -0.14 -4.82
C LEU A 128 16.77 0.15 -4.56
N LEU A 129 16.42 1.26 -3.90
CA LEU A 129 15.02 1.67 -3.74
C LEU A 129 14.37 2.00 -5.08
N SER A 130 15.11 2.60 -6.02
CA SER A 130 14.58 2.96 -7.34
C SER A 130 14.10 1.76 -8.15
N ILE A 131 14.73 0.59 -7.97
CA ILE A 131 14.40 -0.67 -8.64
C ILE A 131 13.75 -1.70 -7.71
N SER A 132 13.39 -1.34 -6.47
CA SER A 132 12.77 -2.27 -5.51
C SER A 132 11.38 -2.70 -5.97
N PRO A 133 11.10 -4.00 -6.18
CA PRO A 133 9.77 -4.48 -6.55
C PRO A 133 8.69 -4.03 -5.57
N TRP A 134 8.98 -4.13 -4.27
CA TRP A 134 8.07 -3.73 -3.20
C TRP A 134 7.65 -2.25 -3.30
N HIS A 135 8.63 -1.35 -3.45
CA HIS A 135 8.35 0.07 -3.53
C HIS A 135 7.75 0.51 -4.89
N ILE A 136 8.06 -0.24 -5.96
CA ILE A 136 7.47 0.00 -7.29
C ILE A 136 5.98 -0.34 -7.27
N LEU A 137 5.58 -1.45 -6.67
CA LEU A 137 4.18 -1.86 -6.60
C LEU A 137 3.31 -0.74 -6.03
N PHE A 138 3.65 -0.25 -4.82
CA PHE A 138 2.90 0.81 -4.17
C PHE A 138 3.15 2.21 -4.74
N GLY A 139 4.14 2.39 -5.60
CA GLY A 139 4.34 3.60 -6.41
C GLY A 139 3.55 3.61 -7.72
N ARG A 140 2.86 2.50 -8.07
CA ARG A 140 2.06 2.37 -9.30
C ARG A 140 0.56 2.21 -9.04
N THR A 141 0.17 2.03 -7.81
CA THR A 141 -1.19 1.73 -7.40
C THR A 141 -1.66 2.73 -6.35
N ASN A 142 -2.96 2.94 -6.25
CA ASN A 142 -3.53 3.84 -5.26
C ASN A 142 -3.59 3.14 -3.88
N PHE A 143 -2.41 3.04 -3.25
CA PHE A 143 -2.34 2.63 -1.85
C PHE A 143 -1.67 3.73 -1.02
N GLU A 144 -2.34 4.14 0.03
CA GLU A 144 -1.98 5.28 0.88
C GLU A 144 -0.64 5.09 1.62
N CYS A 145 -0.19 3.84 1.76
CA CYS A 145 1.02 3.48 2.52
C CYS A 145 2.29 4.17 1.99
N ASN A 146 2.35 4.45 0.68
CA ASN A 146 3.52 5.09 0.07
C ASN A 146 3.59 6.59 0.37
N VAL A 147 2.45 7.29 0.35
CA VAL A 147 2.35 8.70 0.78
C VAL A 147 2.74 8.83 2.25
N ALA A 148 2.24 7.91 3.08
CA ALA A 148 2.56 7.86 4.50
C ALA A 148 4.06 7.60 4.75
N LEU A 149 4.71 6.72 3.97
CA LEU A 149 6.15 6.48 4.03
C LEU A 149 6.96 7.75 3.74
N PHE A 150 6.57 8.52 2.72
CA PHE A 150 7.21 9.80 2.42
C PHE A 150 7.12 10.78 3.58
N PHE A 151 5.93 10.99 4.14
CA PHE A 151 5.74 11.89 5.29
C PHE A 151 6.56 11.42 6.49
N PHE A 152 6.54 10.14 6.80
CA PHE A 152 7.29 9.53 7.88
C PHE A 152 8.81 9.75 7.72
N LEU A 153 9.37 9.45 6.55
CA LEU A 153 10.82 9.64 6.29
C LEU A 153 11.21 11.12 6.28
N THR A 154 10.35 12.00 5.79
CA THR A 154 10.56 13.44 5.84
C THR A 154 10.57 13.94 7.27
N GLY A 155 9.64 13.49 8.10
CA GLY A 155 9.62 13.76 9.54
C GLY A 155 10.92 13.30 10.22
N LEU A 156 11.37 12.09 9.90
CA LEU A 156 12.61 11.53 10.43
C LEU A 156 13.85 12.33 9.99
N TYR A 157 13.94 12.71 8.73
CA TYR A 157 15.03 13.55 8.22
C TYR A 157 15.07 14.92 8.90
N LEU A 158 13.92 15.59 9.00
CA LEU A 158 13.79 16.89 9.67
C LEU A 158 14.09 16.81 11.17
N PHE A 159 13.77 15.71 11.83
CA PHE A 159 14.15 15.45 13.21
C PHE A 159 15.67 15.52 13.38
N TYR A 160 16.42 14.79 12.54
CA TYR A 160 17.89 14.81 12.61
C TYR A 160 18.51 16.14 12.23
N LEU A 161 17.87 16.93 11.38
CA LEU A 161 18.27 18.32 11.14
C LEU A 161 17.94 19.20 12.36
N GLY A 162 16.78 18.97 12.98
CA GLY A 162 16.29 19.68 14.17
C GLY A 162 17.21 19.52 15.38
N LEU A 163 17.94 18.42 15.49
CA LEU A 163 18.97 18.27 16.52
C LEU A 163 20.11 19.32 16.43
N LYS A 164 20.30 19.96 15.25
CA LYS A 164 21.26 21.07 15.08
C LYS A 164 20.55 22.41 14.95
N LYS A 165 19.39 22.46 14.32
CA LYS A 165 18.56 23.66 14.08
C LYS A 165 17.18 23.43 14.73
N PRO A 166 16.97 23.79 16.02
CA PRO A 166 15.79 23.39 16.80
C PRO A 166 14.44 23.72 16.15
N GLY A 167 14.33 24.83 15.40
CA GLY A 167 13.10 25.19 14.68
C GLY A 167 12.60 24.13 13.71
N LEU A 168 13.49 23.26 13.16
CA LEU A 168 13.09 22.17 12.27
C LEU A 168 12.38 21.01 13.00
N LEU A 169 12.41 20.97 14.35
CA LEU A 169 11.61 20.02 15.14
C LEU A 169 10.12 20.27 14.96
N ILE A 170 9.70 21.52 14.73
CA ILE A 170 8.31 21.87 14.46
C ILE A 170 7.86 21.22 13.14
N LEU A 171 8.63 21.40 12.07
CA LEU A 171 8.34 20.79 10.78
C LEU A 171 8.40 19.27 10.84
N SER A 172 9.34 18.70 11.61
CA SER A 172 9.39 17.26 11.87
C SER A 172 8.08 16.75 12.48
N ALA A 173 7.55 17.45 13.48
CA ALA A 173 6.30 17.10 14.12
C ALA A 173 5.10 17.19 13.16
N VAL A 174 5.07 18.20 12.28
CA VAL A 174 4.05 18.33 11.23
C VAL A 174 4.06 17.11 10.30
N PHE A 175 5.23 16.72 9.80
CA PHE A 175 5.33 15.58 8.89
C PHE A 175 5.00 14.24 9.57
N PHE A 176 5.39 14.04 10.82
CA PHE A 176 4.95 12.87 11.59
C PHE A 176 3.44 12.88 11.85
N ALA A 177 2.86 14.04 12.14
CA ALA A 177 1.42 14.18 12.31
C ALA A 177 0.66 13.89 11.01
N LEU A 178 1.15 14.31 9.85
CA LEU A 178 0.56 14.00 8.54
C LEU A 178 0.67 12.50 8.17
N ALA A 179 1.71 11.80 8.62
CA ALA A 179 1.86 10.38 8.36
C ALA A 179 0.76 9.53 9.02
N ILE A 180 0.28 9.92 10.21
CA ILE A 180 -0.71 9.17 11.00
C ILE A 180 -2.07 9.04 10.29
N PRO A 181 -2.73 10.11 9.83
CA PRO A 181 -3.97 10.02 9.07
C PRO A 181 -3.76 9.61 7.61
N ALA A 182 -2.52 9.54 7.11
CA ALA A 182 -2.24 9.09 5.76
C ALA A 182 -2.37 7.57 5.61
N TYR A 183 -2.04 6.77 6.62
CA TYR A 183 -2.19 5.33 6.56
C TYR A 183 -2.30 4.66 7.95
N HIS A 184 -3.17 3.65 8.07
CA HIS A 184 -3.47 2.99 9.35
C HIS A 184 -2.24 2.46 10.11
N ALA A 185 -1.24 1.86 9.42
CA ALA A 185 -0.05 1.33 10.08
C ALA A 185 0.79 2.43 10.77
N GLN A 186 0.72 3.67 10.29
CA GLN A 186 1.46 4.80 10.88
C GLN A 186 0.88 5.23 12.23
N ARG A 187 -0.35 4.85 12.56
CA ARG A 187 -0.92 5.04 13.91
C ARG A 187 -0.13 4.31 15.00
N VAL A 188 0.64 3.28 14.62
CA VAL A 188 1.50 2.49 15.52
C VAL A 188 2.98 2.83 15.28
N VAL A 189 3.44 2.79 14.04
CA VAL A 189 4.87 2.93 13.70
C VAL A 189 5.39 4.33 14.04
N THR A 190 4.64 5.38 13.68
CA THR A 190 5.08 6.76 13.92
C THR A 190 5.24 7.09 15.41
N PRO A 191 4.26 6.83 16.30
CA PRO A 191 4.43 7.05 17.75
C PRO A 191 5.58 6.23 18.35
N LEU A 192 5.73 4.96 17.98
CA LEU A 192 6.84 4.12 18.46
C LEU A 192 8.20 4.68 18.03
N MET A 193 8.32 5.15 16.79
CA MET A 193 9.55 5.79 16.31
C MET A 193 9.82 7.11 17.03
N MET A 194 8.80 7.93 17.22
CA MET A 194 8.95 9.20 17.98
C MET A 194 9.39 8.93 19.41
N LEU A 195 8.82 7.93 20.08
CA LEU A 195 9.23 7.50 21.42
C LEU A 195 10.71 7.06 21.42
N ALA A 196 11.11 6.20 20.48
CA ALA A 196 12.49 5.73 20.37
C ALA A 196 13.48 6.90 20.16
N LEU A 197 13.13 7.86 19.28
CA LEU A 197 13.91 9.07 19.04
C LEU A 197 13.99 9.96 20.28
N PHE A 198 12.88 10.13 20.99
CA PHE A 198 12.84 10.90 22.25
C PHE A 198 13.75 10.26 23.30
N LEU A 199 13.64 8.98 23.54
CA LEU A 199 14.46 8.26 24.51
C LEU A 199 15.96 8.35 24.17
N ARG A 200 16.29 8.20 22.88
CA ARG A 200 17.67 8.29 22.36
C ARG A 200 18.29 9.67 22.57
N HIS A 201 17.52 10.74 22.32
CA HIS A 201 18.01 12.11 22.27
C HIS A 201 17.49 12.98 23.41
N ARG A 202 16.88 12.41 24.47
CA ARG A 202 16.18 13.12 25.55
C ARG A 202 16.99 14.24 26.20
N LYS A 203 18.29 14.01 26.47
CA LYS A 203 19.16 15.02 27.06
C LYS A 203 19.24 16.30 26.21
N LYS A 204 19.28 16.14 24.89
CA LYS A 204 19.36 17.25 23.95
C LYS A 204 18.00 17.91 23.73
N LEU A 205 16.94 17.11 23.54
CA LEU A 205 15.58 17.60 23.32
C LEU A 205 15.03 18.40 24.51
N LEU A 206 15.41 18.03 25.73
CA LEU A 206 15.00 18.71 26.96
C LEU A 206 15.89 19.92 27.31
N SER A 207 16.95 20.21 26.55
CA SER A 207 17.74 21.43 26.73
C SER A 207 16.90 22.67 26.41
N SER A 208 17.23 23.82 27.06
CA SER A 208 16.46 25.07 26.96
C SER A 208 16.27 25.55 25.51
N SER A 209 17.23 25.33 24.63
CA SER A 209 17.15 25.72 23.20
C SER A 209 16.25 24.84 22.38
N HIS A 210 16.10 23.54 22.72
CA HIS A 210 15.27 22.58 21.98
C HIS A 210 13.87 22.42 22.56
N LYS A 211 13.73 22.53 23.89
CA LYS A 211 12.47 22.30 24.60
C LYS A 211 11.31 23.15 24.09
N LYS A 212 11.55 24.44 23.83
CA LYS A 212 10.53 25.36 23.31
C LYS A 212 10.01 24.90 21.94
N HIS A 213 10.90 24.50 21.03
CA HIS A 213 10.54 24.04 19.69
C HIS A 213 9.92 22.65 19.70
N LEU A 214 10.35 21.78 20.63
CA LEU A 214 9.72 20.48 20.85
C LEU A 214 8.27 20.67 21.31
N LEU A 215 8.02 21.52 22.31
CA LEU A 215 6.66 21.80 22.79
C LEU A 215 5.80 22.44 21.71
N ALA A 216 6.33 23.43 20.99
CA ALA A 216 5.61 24.03 19.86
C ALA A 216 5.28 22.99 18.77
N GLY A 217 6.23 22.12 18.43
CA GLY A 217 5.98 21.02 17.47
C GLY A 217 4.93 20.02 17.98
N MET A 218 4.96 19.67 19.26
CA MET A 218 3.94 18.81 19.86
C MET A 218 2.55 19.45 19.81
N LEU A 219 2.43 20.73 20.13
CA LEU A 219 1.16 21.47 20.07
C LEU A 219 0.62 21.53 18.64
N ILE A 220 1.45 21.88 17.66
CA ILE A 220 1.06 21.95 16.24
C ILE A 220 0.70 20.55 15.74
N GLY A 221 1.52 19.55 16.02
CA GLY A 221 1.24 18.17 15.61
C GLY A 221 -0.05 17.64 16.23
N PHE A 222 -0.30 17.92 17.51
CA PHE A 222 -1.54 17.58 18.18
C PHE A 222 -2.75 18.29 17.55
N SER A 223 -2.63 19.60 17.26
CA SER A 223 -3.69 20.37 16.60
C SER A 223 -4.04 19.81 15.22
N LEU A 224 -3.06 19.37 14.43
CA LEU A 224 -3.29 18.71 13.14
C LEU A 224 -3.99 17.36 13.28
N LEU A 225 -3.88 16.69 14.42
CA LEU A 225 -4.52 15.41 14.70
C LEU A 225 -5.90 15.55 15.34
N LEU A 226 -6.34 16.76 15.76
CA LEU A 226 -7.63 16.99 16.38
C LEU A 226 -8.82 16.40 15.58
N PRO A 227 -8.88 16.57 14.25
CA PRO A 227 -9.95 15.92 13.47
C PRO A 227 -9.91 14.40 13.59
N THR A 228 -8.72 13.80 13.60
CA THR A 228 -8.58 12.34 13.77
C THR A 228 -9.00 11.90 15.17
N PHE A 229 -8.65 12.66 16.20
CA PHE A 229 -9.05 12.38 17.58
C PHE A 229 -10.57 12.49 17.81
N SER A 230 -11.26 13.39 17.11
CA SER A 230 -12.72 13.54 17.24
C SER A 230 -13.52 12.31 16.81
N VAL A 231 -12.92 11.43 15.98
CA VAL A 231 -13.57 10.20 15.46
C VAL A 231 -12.90 8.91 15.96
N MET A 232 -11.78 8.98 16.68
CA MET A 232 -10.94 7.81 16.99
C MET A 232 -11.62 6.75 17.85
N THR A 233 -12.66 7.12 18.61
CA THR A 233 -13.43 6.20 19.46
C THR A 233 -14.69 5.66 18.76
N THR A 234 -14.99 6.13 17.56
CA THR A 234 -16.18 5.70 16.84
C THR A 234 -16.02 4.30 16.26
N PRO A 235 -17.11 3.50 16.18
CA PRO A 235 -17.09 2.19 15.53
C PRO A 235 -16.50 2.23 14.12
N GLY A 236 -16.79 3.26 13.33
CA GLY A 236 -16.27 3.41 11.98
C GLY A 236 -14.74 3.55 11.93
N PHE A 237 -14.15 4.35 12.81
CA PHE A 237 -12.70 4.47 12.88
C PHE A 237 -12.01 3.18 13.33
N LEU A 238 -12.68 2.42 14.22
CA LEU A 238 -12.18 1.18 14.80
C LEU A 238 -12.57 -0.07 13.98
N ALA A 239 -13.45 0.04 12.98
CA ALA A 239 -14.00 -1.09 12.23
C ALA A 239 -12.92 -2.06 11.74
N ARG A 240 -11.87 -1.54 11.12
CA ARG A 240 -10.74 -2.35 10.65
C ARG A 240 -9.93 -2.95 11.80
N ALA A 241 -9.74 -2.22 12.88
CA ALA A 241 -9.01 -2.70 14.05
C ALA A 241 -9.80 -3.79 14.77
N SER A 242 -11.12 -3.64 14.95
CA SER A 242 -11.96 -4.61 15.66
C SER A 242 -12.19 -5.91 14.86
N GLY A 243 -12.30 -5.82 13.53
CA GLY A 243 -12.58 -6.99 12.68
C GLY A 243 -11.36 -7.87 12.37
N LEU A 244 -10.16 -7.29 12.33
CA LEU A 244 -8.95 -7.96 11.82
C LEU A 244 -7.89 -8.26 12.89
N ASN A 245 -8.04 -7.79 14.13
CA ASN A 245 -6.98 -7.95 15.12
C ASN A 245 -6.95 -9.34 15.78
N ILE A 246 -5.79 -9.70 16.30
CA ILE A 246 -5.59 -10.97 17.04
C ILE A 246 -6.38 -11.05 18.36
N PHE A 247 -6.84 -9.92 18.89
CA PHE A 247 -7.59 -9.86 20.16
C PHE A 247 -9.10 -10.04 19.98
N SER A 248 -9.65 -9.88 18.77
CA SER A 248 -11.09 -9.93 18.49
C SER A 248 -11.69 -11.34 18.46
N HIS A 249 -10.85 -12.37 18.38
CA HIS A 249 -11.29 -13.75 18.37
C HIS A 249 -10.59 -14.50 19.49
N THR A 250 -11.25 -14.64 20.64
CA THR A 250 -10.90 -15.66 21.61
C THR A 250 -11.03 -17.01 20.93
N ARG A 251 -9.91 -17.66 20.61
CA ARG A 251 -9.90 -19.08 20.26
C ARG A 251 -10.32 -19.82 21.53
N GLN A 252 -11.62 -20.10 21.64
CA GLN A 252 -12.07 -21.11 22.57
C GLN A 252 -11.56 -22.45 22.02
N LEU A 253 -10.64 -23.08 22.74
CA LEU A 253 -10.35 -24.47 22.51
C LEU A 253 -11.66 -25.24 22.69
N PRO A 254 -11.95 -26.27 21.86
CA PRO A 254 -13.10 -27.12 22.07
C PRO A 254 -13.16 -27.57 23.54
N ALA A 255 -14.33 -27.48 24.16
CA ALA A 255 -14.51 -27.74 25.61
C ALA A 255 -13.90 -29.08 26.05
N GLY A 256 -13.98 -30.14 25.27
CA GLY A 256 -13.37 -31.44 25.55
C GLY A 256 -11.84 -31.47 25.57
N TYR A 257 -11.16 -30.46 25.06
CA TYR A 257 -9.70 -30.38 25.14
C TYR A 257 -9.21 -29.90 26.51
N LEU A 258 -10.04 -29.14 27.24
CA LEU A 258 -9.69 -28.59 28.55
C LEU A 258 -9.95 -29.60 29.69
N GLU A 259 -10.89 -30.53 29.53
CA GLU A 259 -11.26 -31.51 30.55
C GLU A 259 -10.15 -32.55 30.85
N ASN A 260 -9.30 -32.85 29.84
CA ASN A 260 -8.23 -33.84 29.95
C ASN A 260 -6.90 -33.29 30.50
N TYR A 261 -6.78 -31.99 30.72
CA TYR A 261 -5.56 -31.35 31.20
C TYR A 261 -5.80 -30.48 32.43
N SER A 262 -5.90 -31.12 33.59
CA SER A 262 -6.05 -30.43 34.89
C SER A 262 -4.67 -30.16 35.52
N GLY A 263 -4.12 -28.99 35.28
CA GLY A 263 -2.86 -28.58 35.92
C GLY A 263 -2.55 -27.10 35.68
N PHE A 264 -1.78 -26.47 36.57
CA PHE A 264 -1.39 -25.06 36.51
C PHE A 264 -0.74 -24.70 35.14
N ALA A 265 0.12 -25.56 34.62
CA ALA A 265 0.74 -25.36 33.30
C ALA A 265 -0.28 -25.36 32.16
N SER A 266 -1.33 -26.19 32.24
CA SER A 266 -2.42 -26.22 31.25
C SER A 266 -3.23 -24.91 31.26
N HIS A 267 -3.52 -24.35 32.42
CA HIS A 267 -4.21 -23.07 32.53
C HIS A 267 -3.43 -21.91 31.94
N ILE A 268 -2.09 -21.90 32.08
CA ILE A 268 -1.24 -20.89 31.46
C ILE A 268 -1.22 -21.05 29.94
N ILE A 269 -0.93 -22.26 29.44
CA ILE A 269 -0.75 -22.54 28.00
C ILE A 269 -2.06 -22.33 27.23
N ASN A 270 -3.19 -22.60 27.84
CA ASN A 270 -4.52 -22.43 27.24
C ASN A 270 -5.14 -21.06 27.54
N SER A 271 -4.45 -20.19 28.29
CA SER A 271 -4.96 -18.85 28.53
C SER A 271 -5.02 -18.04 27.23
N SER A 272 -6.05 -17.21 27.11
CA SER A 272 -6.22 -16.30 25.97
C SER A 272 -4.97 -15.43 25.76
N PHE A 273 -4.34 -14.99 26.84
CA PHE A 273 -3.09 -14.20 26.80
C PHE A 273 -1.95 -14.99 26.15
N PHE A 274 -1.72 -16.25 26.56
CA PHE A 274 -0.65 -17.06 26.00
C PHE A 274 -0.89 -17.38 24.53
N LEU A 275 -2.11 -17.78 24.15
CA LEU A 275 -2.47 -18.10 22.77
C LEU A 275 -2.34 -16.89 21.86
N THR A 276 -2.82 -15.72 22.31
CA THR A 276 -2.70 -14.46 21.55
C THR A 276 -1.23 -14.03 21.40
N THR A 277 -0.44 -14.14 22.48
CA THR A 277 1.00 -13.81 22.43
C THR A 277 1.76 -14.75 21.49
N ARG A 278 1.48 -16.04 21.54
CA ARG A 278 2.06 -17.03 20.63
C ARG A 278 1.70 -16.74 19.17
N GLU A 279 0.44 -16.42 18.89
CA GLU A 279 -0.01 -16.05 17.54
C GLU A 279 0.69 -14.78 17.07
N PHE A 280 0.72 -13.73 17.88
CA PHE A 280 1.46 -12.51 17.57
C PHE A 280 2.92 -12.77 17.25
N LEU A 281 3.63 -13.53 18.08
CA LEU A 281 5.04 -13.82 17.88
C LEU A 281 5.28 -14.63 16.61
N ALA A 282 4.43 -15.62 16.31
CA ALA A 282 4.51 -16.41 15.08
C ALA A 282 4.34 -15.54 13.83
N LEU A 283 3.33 -14.66 13.84
CA LEU A 283 3.08 -13.70 12.76
C LEU A 283 4.23 -12.68 12.66
N TYR A 284 4.67 -12.12 13.78
CA TYR A 284 5.74 -11.12 13.81
C TYR A 284 7.07 -11.68 13.26
N VAL A 285 7.46 -12.88 13.67
CA VAL A 285 8.70 -13.52 13.21
C VAL A 285 8.65 -13.87 11.71
N SER A 286 7.46 -14.13 11.16
CA SER A 286 7.29 -14.43 9.72
C SER A 286 7.76 -13.31 8.81
N TYR A 287 7.75 -12.04 9.27
CA TYR A 287 8.26 -10.88 8.53
C TYR A 287 9.77 -10.89 8.33
N PHE A 288 10.50 -11.64 9.14
CA PHE A 288 11.96 -11.80 9.01
C PHE A 288 12.35 -13.07 8.24
N SER A 289 11.37 -13.85 7.79
CA SER A 289 11.61 -15.07 7.03
C SER A 289 12.23 -14.75 5.66
N PRO A 290 13.44 -15.26 5.35
CA PRO A 290 14.02 -15.07 4.02
C PRO A 290 13.14 -15.64 2.90
N ARG A 291 12.35 -16.68 3.20
CA ARG A 291 11.40 -17.27 2.24
C ARG A 291 10.35 -16.26 1.80
N ASN A 292 9.76 -15.53 2.76
CA ASN A 292 8.75 -14.49 2.45
C ASN A 292 9.38 -13.30 1.73
N ILE A 293 10.57 -12.87 2.17
CA ILE A 293 11.24 -11.67 1.64
C ILE A 293 11.75 -11.87 0.20
N PHE A 294 12.35 -13.04 -0.12
CA PHE A 294 13.11 -13.24 -1.36
C PHE A 294 12.53 -14.28 -2.31
N ILE A 295 11.55 -15.08 -1.90
CA ILE A 295 11.02 -16.20 -2.71
C ILE A 295 9.53 -16.07 -2.95
N LEU A 296 8.70 -15.99 -1.89
CA LEU A 296 7.25 -16.02 -2.01
C LEU A 296 6.63 -14.64 -2.22
N GLY A 297 7.06 -13.62 -1.45
CA GLY A 297 6.38 -12.32 -1.38
C GLY A 297 5.08 -12.38 -0.58
N ASP A 298 4.19 -11.44 -0.86
CA ASP A 298 2.86 -11.32 -0.25
C ASP A 298 1.88 -12.26 -0.94
N TYR A 299 0.99 -12.87 -0.17
CA TYR A 299 -0.08 -13.73 -0.69
C TYR A 299 -1.16 -12.96 -1.44
N GLY A 300 -1.37 -11.69 -1.07
CA GLY A 300 -2.38 -10.85 -1.70
C GLY A 300 -2.02 -10.56 -3.16
N PRO A 301 -2.88 -10.91 -4.12
CA PRO A 301 -2.58 -10.70 -5.55
C PRO A 301 -2.41 -9.23 -5.92
N ARG A 302 -2.97 -8.32 -5.12
CA ARG A 302 -2.83 -6.86 -5.27
C ARG A 302 -1.65 -6.28 -4.51
N SER A 303 -1.07 -7.06 -3.59
CA SER A 303 0.07 -6.69 -2.75
C SER A 303 1.37 -7.36 -3.20
N SER A 304 1.36 -8.04 -4.34
CA SER A 304 2.51 -8.72 -4.95
C SER A 304 2.46 -8.65 -6.49
N PHE A 305 3.62 -8.76 -7.12
CA PHE A 305 3.71 -9.00 -8.56
C PHE A 305 3.80 -10.49 -8.85
N PRO A 306 3.23 -11.00 -9.96
CA PRO A 306 3.40 -12.38 -10.38
C PRO A 306 4.87 -12.74 -10.56
N ASN A 307 5.29 -13.89 -10.05
CA ASN A 307 6.64 -14.43 -10.19
C ASN A 307 7.78 -13.49 -9.71
N LEU A 308 7.49 -12.62 -8.73
CA LEU A 308 8.45 -11.68 -8.17
C LEU A 308 8.15 -11.44 -6.68
N ALA A 309 9.12 -11.75 -5.82
CA ALA A 309 9.05 -11.46 -4.40
C ALA A 309 9.27 -9.96 -4.10
N THR A 310 9.23 -9.58 -2.83
CA THR A 310 9.46 -8.20 -2.38
C THR A 310 10.86 -7.70 -2.70
N PHE A 311 11.83 -8.62 -2.73
CA PHE A 311 13.22 -8.35 -3.12
C PHE A 311 13.69 -9.40 -4.14
N PHE A 312 14.72 -9.05 -4.92
CA PHE A 312 15.33 -10.00 -5.84
C PHE A 312 16.14 -11.07 -5.09
N LEU A 313 16.09 -12.32 -5.56
CA LEU A 313 16.79 -13.43 -4.93
C LEU A 313 18.31 -13.20 -4.80
N TRP A 314 18.93 -12.52 -5.79
CA TRP A 314 20.37 -12.20 -5.72
C TRP A 314 20.76 -11.30 -4.54
N GLN A 315 19.81 -10.59 -3.93
CA GLN A 315 20.03 -9.73 -2.77
C GLN A 315 20.15 -10.52 -1.46
N PHE A 316 19.68 -11.77 -1.43
CA PHE A 316 19.66 -12.60 -0.23
C PHE A 316 21.03 -12.83 0.42
N PRO A 317 22.11 -13.21 -0.30
CA PRO A 317 23.43 -13.36 0.31
C PRO A 317 23.94 -12.07 0.95
N PHE A 318 23.67 -10.93 0.31
CA PHE A 318 24.04 -9.61 0.82
C PHE A 318 23.19 -9.19 2.02
N TYR A 319 21.93 -9.58 2.07
CA TYR A 319 21.10 -9.41 3.26
C TYR A 319 21.70 -10.13 4.47
N LEU A 320 22.06 -11.40 4.35
CA LEU A 320 22.67 -12.17 5.44
C LEU A 320 24.01 -11.56 5.89
N TYR A 321 24.86 -11.20 4.94
CA TYR A 321 26.18 -10.61 5.23
C TYR A 321 26.03 -9.22 5.85
N GLY A 322 25.10 -8.41 5.37
CA GLY A 322 24.81 -7.07 5.91
C GLY A 322 24.20 -7.14 7.31
N LEU A 323 23.30 -8.09 7.57
CA LEU A 323 22.71 -8.31 8.89
C LEU A 323 23.79 -8.72 9.91
N HIS A 324 24.65 -9.67 9.55
CA HIS A 324 25.79 -10.06 10.37
C HIS A 324 26.71 -8.86 10.67
N PHE A 325 27.00 -8.04 9.65
CA PHE A 325 27.80 -6.84 9.81
C PHE A 325 27.13 -5.82 10.74
N LEU A 326 25.84 -5.57 10.57
CA LEU A 326 25.08 -4.61 11.37
C LEU A 326 25.03 -5.02 12.85
N ILE A 327 24.84 -6.31 13.15
CA ILE A 327 24.80 -6.84 14.53
C ILE A 327 26.15 -6.65 15.21
N LYS A 328 27.27 -6.91 14.50
CA LYS A 328 28.63 -6.78 15.07
C LYS A 328 29.13 -5.33 15.21
N ARG A 329 28.60 -4.39 14.42
CA ARG A 329 29.13 -3.03 14.31
C ARG A 329 28.21 -1.98 14.96
N LYS A 330 28.28 -1.94 16.30
CA LYS A 330 27.55 -0.90 17.08
C LYS A 330 28.11 0.52 16.89
N ASP A 331 29.33 0.66 16.35
CA ASP A 331 29.99 1.91 16.02
C ASP A 331 29.35 2.67 14.82
N LEU A 332 28.36 2.06 14.13
CA LEU A 332 27.55 2.73 13.12
C LEU A 332 26.62 3.81 13.70
N GLY A 333 26.50 3.93 15.02
CA GLY A 333 25.84 5.06 15.71
C GLY A 333 24.35 5.21 15.34
N GLU A 334 23.99 6.35 14.76
CA GLU A 334 22.58 6.66 14.41
C GLU A 334 22.06 5.79 13.27
N LEU A 335 22.91 5.38 12.33
CA LEU A 335 22.51 4.45 11.28
C LEU A 335 22.07 3.10 11.86
N HIS A 336 22.87 2.55 12.79
CA HIS A 336 22.53 1.30 13.50
C HIS A 336 21.19 1.45 14.23
N PHE A 337 21.04 2.52 15.00
CA PHE A 337 19.83 2.79 15.79
C PHE A 337 18.58 2.84 14.91
N ILE A 338 18.57 3.69 13.87
CA ILE A 338 17.39 3.82 12.97
C ILE A 338 17.09 2.50 12.29
N THR A 339 18.11 1.81 11.76
CA THR A 339 17.92 0.56 11.03
C THR A 339 17.30 -0.50 11.92
N MET A 340 17.81 -0.66 13.15
CA MET A 340 17.27 -1.66 14.09
C MET A 340 15.87 -1.30 14.58
N VAL A 341 15.63 -0.03 14.94
CA VAL A 341 14.29 0.41 15.39
C VAL A 341 13.26 0.20 14.27
N LEU A 342 13.54 0.67 13.05
CA LEU A 342 12.63 0.48 11.93
C LEU A 342 12.41 -1.01 11.61
N LEU A 343 13.45 -1.81 11.63
CA LEU A 343 13.35 -3.25 11.39
C LEU A 343 12.38 -3.92 12.39
N LEU A 344 12.46 -3.53 13.67
CA LEU A 344 11.67 -4.13 14.73
C LEU A 344 10.23 -3.58 14.81
N ILE A 345 10.00 -2.29 14.58
CA ILE A 345 8.66 -1.72 14.73
C ILE A 345 7.78 -1.90 13.49
N SER A 346 8.39 -2.02 12.30
CA SER A 346 7.63 -2.07 11.03
C SER A 346 6.67 -3.24 10.89
N PRO A 347 6.96 -4.46 11.36
CA PRO A 347 6.03 -5.58 11.27
C PRO A 347 4.87 -5.53 12.27
N ILE A 348 4.97 -4.73 13.35
CA ILE A 348 3.99 -4.75 14.45
C ILE A 348 2.54 -4.55 13.97
N PRO A 349 2.21 -3.50 13.17
CA PRO A 349 0.83 -3.29 12.73
C PRO A 349 0.26 -4.46 11.93
N ALA A 350 1.10 -5.08 11.12
CA ALA A 350 0.72 -6.19 10.27
C ALA A 350 0.52 -7.49 11.07
N ALA A 351 1.41 -7.79 12.01
CA ALA A 351 1.28 -8.94 12.90
C ALA A 351 0.03 -8.86 13.79
N VAL A 352 -0.30 -7.66 14.31
CA VAL A 352 -1.52 -7.43 15.08
C VAL A 352 -2.79 -7.68 14.25
N THR A 353 -2.76 -7.50 12.94
CA THR A 353 -3.91 -7.70 12.05
C THR A 353 -3.96 -9.08 11.38
N ARG A 354 -3.36 -10.11 12.00
CA ARG A 354 -3.39 -11.53 11.57
C ARG A 354 -2.84 -11.80 10.18
N ASP A 355 -1.97 -10.93 9.70
CA ASP A 355 -1.41 -11.12 8.38
C ASP A 355 0.02 -11.67 8.49
N PRO A 356 0.30 -12.87 8.00
CA PRO A 356 1.62 -13.49 8.13
C PRO A 356 2.71 -12.77 7.34
N TYR A 357 2.37 -12.07 6.27
CA TYR A 357 3.28 -11.25 5.50
C TYR A 357 2.54 -10.24 4.63
N SER A 358 2.18 -9.09 5.21
CA SER A 358 1.50 -8.00 4.51
C SER A 358 2.47 -6.91 4.10
N THR A 359 2.73 -6.81 2.82
CA THR A 359 3.64 -5.81 2.24
C THR A 359 3.08 -4.40 2.34
N ILE A 360 1.77 -4.24 2.23
CA ILE A 360 1.10 -2.94 2.36
C ILE A 360 1.21 -2.37 3.79
N ARG A 361 1.04 -3.23 4.83
CA ARG A 361 1.05 -2.79 6.22
C ARG A 361 2.45 -2.62 6.81
N SER A 362 3.45 -3.23 6.18
CA SER A 362 4.85 -3.19 6.61
C SER A 362 5.78 -2.47 5.63
N LEU A 363 5.26 -1.64 4.71
CA LEU A 363 6.06 -1.00 3.65
C LEU A 363 7.30 -0.27 4.16
N GLN A 364 7.23 0.37 5.33
CA GLN A 364 8.39 1.05 5.93
C GLN A 364 9.57 0.11 6.22
N MET A 365 9.34 -1.21 6.28
CA MET A 365 10.40 -2.21 6.44
C MET A 365 11.33 -2.30 5.22
N VAL A 366 10.90 -1.81 4.06
CA VAL A 366 11.74 -1.73 2.86
C VAL A 366 13.04 -0.95 3.12
N ILE A 367 12.97 0.10 3.95
CA ILE A 367 14.10 0.98 4.23
C ILE A 367 15.22 0.26 5.02
N PRO A 368 14.98 -0.32 6.20
CA PRO A 368 16.03 -1.03 6.94
C PRO A 368 16.55 -2.25 6.16
N LEU A 369 15.72 -2.98 5.42
CA LEU A 369 16.17 -4.09 4.60
C LEU A 369 17.13 -3.64 3.49
N LEU A 370 16.82 -2.55 2.78
CA LEU A 370 17.72 -2.00 1.77
C LEU A 370 19.02 -1.47 2.36
N ILE A 371 19.00 -0.86 3.55
CA ILE A 371 20.23 -0.45 4.27
C ILE A 371 21.09 -1.67 4.59
N ILE A 372 20.49 -2.75 5.10
CA ILE A 372 21.19 -4.00 5.42
C ILE A 372 21.81 -4.61 4.15
N ILE A 373 21.05 -4.74 3.07
CA ILE A 373 21.53 -5.26 1.78
C ILE A 373 22.69 -4.40 1.26
N SER A 374 22.55 -3.06 1.32
CA SER A 374 23.58 -2.13 0.87
C SER A 374 24.88 -2.25 1.70
N LEU A 375 24.77 -2.40 3.02
CA LEU A 375 25.91 -2.68 3.89
C LEU A 375 26.57 -3.99 3.52
N GLY A 376 25.79 -5.03 3.20
CA GLY A 376 26.28 -6.31 2.75
C GLY A 376 27.09 -6.22 1.45
N ILE A 377 26.55 -5.54 0.44
CA ILE A 377 27.22 -5.33 -0.85
C ILE A 377 28.51 -4.56 -0.67
N LEU A 378 28.48 -3.43 0.07
CA LEU A 378 29.67 -2.59 0.29
C LEU A 378 30.79 -3.34 1.03
N ASN A 379 30.44 -4.05 2.10
CA ASN A 379 31.46 -4.78 2.86
C ASN A 379 31.97 -6.02 2.11
N PHE A 380 31.16 -6.66 1.30
CA PHE A 380 31.59 -7.73 0.41
C PHE A 380 32.58 -7.20 -0.63
N TYR A 381 32.26 -6.06 -1.28
CA TYR A 381 33.20 -5.40 -2.20
C TYR A 381 34.54 -5.06 -1.55
N GLU A 382 34.52 -4.43 -0.36
CA GLU A 382 35.75 -4.05 0.37
C GLU A 382 36.58 -5.29 0.77
N LYS A 383 35.94 -6.39 1.15
CA LYS A 383 36.63 -7.65 1.46
C LYS A 383 37.31 -8.23 0.22
N LEU A 384 36.61 -8.28 -0.92
CA LEU A 384 37.19 -8.76 -2.18
C LEU A 384 38.35 -7.87 -2.64
N LYS A 385 38.22 -6.55 -2.52
CA LYS A 385 39.29 -5.59 -2.80
C LYS A 385 40.51 -5.84 -1.92
N GLY A 386 40.32 -6.08 -0.61
CA GLY A 386 41.39 -6.43 0.31
C GLY A 386 42.14 -7.70 -0.09
N LEU A 387 41.42 -8.74 -0.51
CA LEU A 387 42.01 -10.00 -1.00
C LEU A 387 42.82 -9.79 -2.30
N SER A 388 42.35 -8.94 -3.19
CA SER A 388 43.06 -8.62 -4.45
C SER A 388 44.37 -7.84 -4.22
N VAL A 389 44.42 -6.99 -3.18
CA VAL A 389 45.64 -6.24 -2.81
C VAL A 389 46.68 -7.14 -2.15
N VAL A 390 46.27 -8.08 -1.29
CA VAL A 390 47.18 -9.01 -0.60
C VAL A 390 47.83 -10.02 -1.58
N LYS A 391 47.11 -10.44 -2.63
CA LYS A 391 47.60 -11.36 -3.68
C LYS A 391 48.18 -10.59 -4.89
N ARG A 392 48.95 -9.53 -4.67
CA ARG A 392 49.54 -8.61 -5.68
C ARG A 392 50.16 -9.26 -6.93
N LYS A 393 50.47 -10.58 -6.92
CA LYS A 393 51.06 -11.29 -8.07
C LYS A 393 50.08 -11.89 -9.10
N VAL A 394 48.74 -11.91 -8.80
CA VAL A 394 47.81 -12.70 -9.63
C VAL A 394 46.58 -11.88 -10.17
N PHE A 395 46.27 -10.72 -9.58
CA PHE A 395 45.04 -10.03 -9.96
C PHE A 395 45.27 -8.52 -10.23
N ASN A 396 45.06 -8.11 -11.50
CA ASN A 396 45.07 -6.69 -11.88
C ASN A 396 43.86 -5.97 -11.28
N PHE A 397 44.07 -5.01 -10.38
CA PHE A 397 43.01 -4.25 -9.71
C PHE A 397 42.04 -3.56 -10.70
N ARG A 398 42.53 -3.14 -11.88
CA ARG A 398 41.71 -2.59 -12.93
C ARG A 398 40.75 -3.64 -13.51
N LEU A 399 41.24 -4.85 -13.75
CA LEU A 399 40.45 -5.98 -14.22
C LEU A 399 39.36 -6.36 -13.20
N PHE A 400 39.71 -6.42 -11.91
CA PHE A 400 38.73 -6.67 -10.84
C PHE A 400 37.58 -5.65 -10.85
N ASN A 401 37.89 -4.34 -10.94
CA ASN A 401 36.84 -3.33 -10.95
C ASN A 401 35.97 -3.42 -12.21
N ILE A 402 36.55 -3.72 -13.38
CA ILE A 402 35.82 -3.91 -14.64
C ILE A 402 34.90 -5.13 -14.53
N THR A 403 35.40 -6.24 -14.03
CA THR A 403 34.61 -7.47 -13.86
C THR A 403 33.46 -7.27 -12.85
N PHE A 404 33.73 -6.63 -11.71
CA PHE A 404 32.71 -6.32 -10.71
C PHE A 404 31.64 -5.38 -11.27
N ALA A 405 32.03 -4.34 -12.01
CA ALA A 405 31.11 -3.43 -12.67
C ALA A 405 30.28 -4.13 -13.75
N GLY A 406 30.90 -5.02 -14.55
CA GLY A 406 30.21 -5.82 -15.57
C GLY A 406 29.16 -6.76 -14.96
N ILE A 407 29.52 -7.50 -13.90
CA ILE A 407 28.58 -8.37 -13.19
C ILE A 407 27.43 -7.54 -12.59
N SER A 408 27.74 -6.41 -11.95
CA SER A 408 26.73 -5.52 -11.40
C SER A 408 25.77 -4.99 -12.48
N PHE A 409 26.27 -4.63 -13.63
CA PHE A 409 25.48 -4.19 -14.78
C PHE A 409 24.53 -5.29 -15.28
N LEU A 410 25.03 -6.53 -15.43
CA LEU A 410 24.21 -7.68 -15.82
C LEU A 410 23.11 -7.99 -14.80
N ILE A 411 23.41 -7.88 -13.49
CA ILE A 411 22.42 -8.03 -12.41
C ILE A 411 21.33 -6.94 -12.53
N VAL A 412 21.69 -5.70 -12.82
CA VAL A 412 20.72 -4.62 -13.01
C VAL A 412 19.84 -4.89 -14.24
N ILE A 413 20.40 -5.28 -15.38
CA ILE A 413 19.63 -5.65 -16.58
C ILE A 413 18.68 -6.80 -16.27
N TYR A 414 19.15 -7.86 -15.61
CA TYR A 414 18.31 -8.98 -15.18
C TYR A 414 17.15 -8.49 -14.30
N SER A 415 17.44 -7.61 -13.34
CA SER A 415 16.42 -7.07 -12.41
C SER A 415 15.38 -6.23 -13.15
N LEU A 416 15.80 -5.39 -14.10
CA LEU A 416 14.89 -4.59 -14.94
C LEU A 416 14.05 -5.48 -15.86
N GLY A 417 14.64 -6.52 -16.44
CA GLY A 417 13.93 -7.50 -17.26
C GLY A 417 12.87 -8.26 -16.45
N LYS A 418 13.20 -8.68 -15.21
CA LYS A 418 12.24 -9.29 -14.29
C LYS A 418 11.12 -8.34 -13.90
N LEU A 419 11.44 -7.08 -13.60
CA LEU A 419 10.44 -6.05 -13.32
C LEU A 419 9.51 -5.85 -14.51
N TYR A 420 10.05 -5.67 -15.72
CA TYR A 420 9.24 -5.49 -16.92
C TYR A 420 8.30 -6.69 -17.15
N SER A 421 8.85 -7.90 -17.10
CA SER A 421 8.06 -9.13 -17.23
C SER A 421 6.94 -9.21 -16.19
N SER A 422 7.26 -9.02 -14.90
CA SER A 422 6.29 -9.19 -13.81
C SER A 422 5.26 -8.05 -13.73
N VAL A 423 5.70 -6.80 -13.91
CA VAL A 423 4.85 -5.61 -13.73
C VAL A 423 3.95 -5.37 -14.95
N ILE A 424 4.47 -5.60 -16.15
CA ILE A 424 3.76 -5.24 -17.39
C ILE A 424 3.11 -6.48 -18.01
N ILE A 425 3.89 -7.56 -18.24
CA ILE A 425 3.39 -8.71 -18.99
C ILE A 425 2.56 -9.65 -18.09
N LEU A 426 3.18 -10.22 -17.06
CA LEU A 426 2.53 -11.24 -16.24
C LEU A 426 1.37 -10.67 -15.40
N ASN A 427 1.49 -9.42 -14.97
CA ASN A 427 0.42 -8.77 -14.20
C ASN A 427 -0.86 -8.62 -15.03
N GLU A 428 -0.72 -8.34 -16.32
CA GLU A 428 -1.83 -8.26 -17.27
C GLU A 428 -2.60 -9.59 -17.37
N TYR A 429 -1.88 -10.70 -17.55
CA TYR A 429 -2.51 -12.01 -17.74
C TYR A 429 -2.99 -12.67 -16.46
N HIS A 430 -2.26 -12.51 -15.35
CA HIS A 430 -2.52 -13.28 -14.12
C HIS A 430 -3.24 -12.50 -13.02
N ARG A 431 -3.42 -11.19 -13.18
CA ARG A 431 -3.99 -10.32 -12.14
C ARG A 431 -5.16 -9.44 -12.64
N ALA A 432 -5.58 -9.57 -13.88
CA ALA A 432 -6.66 -8.77 -14.44
C ALA A 432 -7.94 -8.87 -13.61
N GLU A 433 -8.32 -10.07 -13.19
CA GLU A 433 -9.49 -10.34 -12.35
C GLU A 433 -9.35 -9.66 -10.97
N ASP A 434 -8.20 -9.79 -10.32
CA ASP A 434 -7.91 -9.17 -9.02
C ASP A 434 -7.96 -7.63 -9.05
N TRP A 435 -7.71 -7.03 -10.22
CA TRP A 435 -7.78 -5.59 -10.46
C TRP A 435 -9.10 -5.14 -11.09
N ASN A 436 -10.15 -5.97 -11.04
CA ASN A 436 -11.49 -5.63 -11.54
C ASN A 436 -11.48 -5.19 -13.01
N PHE A 437 -10.71 -5.88 -13.85
CA PHE A 437 -10.69 -5.66 -15.30
C PHE A 437 -12.09 -5.85 -15.89
N GLY A 438 -12.42 -5.06 -16.91
CA GLY A 438 -13.66 -5.19 -17.68
C GLY A 438 -14.75 -4.19 -17.29
N PHE A 439 -14.74 -3.61 -16.07
CA PHE A 439 -15.76 -2.63 -15.68
C PHE A 439 -15.73 -1.34 -16.53
N GLU A 440 -14.57 -0.95 -17.06
CA GLU A 440 -14.48 0.16 -18.01
C GLU A 440 -15.26 -0.15 -19.29
N ASN A 441 -15.07 -1.35 -19.84
CA ASN A 441 -15.81 -1.82 -21.01
C ASN A 441 -17.33 -1.94 -20.73
N VAL A 442 -17.69 -2.50 -19.57
CA VAL A 442 -19.10 -2.57 -19.12
C VAL A 442 -19.71 -1.17 -19.05
N ALA A 443 -19.00 -0.19 -18.48
CA ALA A 443 -19.48 1.19 -18.41
C ALA A 443 -19.66 1.82 -19.80
N ASP A 444 -18.78 1.52 -20.75
CA ASP A 444 -18.91 2.04 -22.13
C ASP A 444 -20.09 1.39 -22.87
N ILE A 445 -20.36 0.11 -22.65
CA ILE A 445 -21.54 -0.57 -23.18
C ILE A 445 -22.81 0.04 -22.55
N ILE A 446 -22.83 0.27 -21.24
CA ILE A 446 -23.97 0.90 -20.54
C ILE A 446 -24.29 2.29 -21.11
N LYS A 447 -23.28 3.10 -21.41
CA LYS A 447 -23.47 4.44 -22.04
C LYS A 447 -24.13 4.37 -23.42
N ALA A 448 -23.98 3.26 -24.13
CA ALA A 448 -24.58 3.06 -25.46
C ALA A 448 -26.03 2.52 -25.39
N ILE A 449 -26.51 2.08 -24.23
CA ILE A 449 -27.88 1.60 -24.03
C ILE A 449 -28.81 2.81 -23.81
N ASP A 450 -30.05 2.71 -24.34
CA ASP A 450 -31.09 3.71 -24.11
C ASP A 450 -31.30 3.93 -22.59
N PRO A 451 -31.17 5.18 -22.10
CA PRO A 451 -31.30 5.48 -20.67
C PRO A 451 -32.69 5.20 -20.09
N ASN A 452 -33.71 4.97 -20.93
CA ASN A 452 -35.04 4.56 -20.48
C ASN A 452 -35.15 3.06 -20.18
N ILE A 453 -34.19 2.25 -20.59
CA ILE A 453 -34.20 0.80 -20.32
C ILE A 453 -33.41 0.52 -19.04
N SER A 454 -34.01 -0.25 -18.14
CA SER A 454 -33.37 -0.66 -16.88
C SER A 454 -32.19 -1.62 -17.13
N ILE A 455 -31.16 -1.50 -16.32
CA ILE A 455 -29.97 -2.35 -16.35
C ILE A 455 -29.72 -2.87 -14.94
N VAL A 456 -29.70 -4.19 -14.77
CA VAL A 456 -29.31 -4.85 -13.52
C VAL A 456 -27.87 -5.33 -13.64
N VAL A 457 -27.00 -4.90 -12.73
CA VAL A 457 -25.62 -5.37 -12.64
C VAL A 457 -25.48 -6.23 -11.40
N ASP A 458 -25.14 -7.51 -11.60
CA ASP A 458 -25.01 -8.48 -10.52
C ASP A 458 -23.89 -8.08 -9.54
N ASN A 459 -24.21 -8.07 -8.25
CA ASN A 459 -23.27 -7.78 -7.17
C ASN A 459 -23.08 -8.95 -6.19
N SER A 460 -23.44 -10.17 -6.58
CA SER A 460 -23.34 -11.36 -5.73
C SER A 460 -21.89 -11.67 -5.33
N ARG A 461 -20.94 -11.41 -6.23
CA ARG A 461 -19.50 -11.73 -6.06
C ARG A 461 -18.57 -10.54 -6.16
N THR A 462 -19.06 -9.40 -6.61
CA THR A 462 -18.27 -8.16 -6.80
C THR A 462 -19.00 -6.97 -6.21
N GLU A 463 -18.33 -5.83 -6.16
CA GLU A 463 -18.88 -4.54 -5.72
C GLU A 463 -18.88 -3.57 -6.92
N PRO A 464 -19.79 -3.74 -7.88
CA PRO A 464 -19.76 -3.00 -9.14
C PRO A 464 -20.04 -1.51 -9.00
N TYR A 465 -20.75 -1.07 -7.94
CA TYR A 465 -21.25 0.29 -7.86
C TYR A 465 -20.13 1.34 -7.92
N SER A 466 -19.02 1.13 -7.20
CA SER A 466 -17.92 2.10 -7.17
C SER A 466 -17.20 2.19 -8.53
N GLN A 467 -17.10 1.06 -9.23
CA GLN A 467 -16.54 0.99 -10.58
C GLN A 467 -17.43 1.76 -11.57
N LEU A 468 -18.74 1.51 -11.52
CA LEU A 468 -19.71 2.18 -12.38
C LEU A 468 -19.76 3.68 -12.12
N LEU A 469 -19.82 4.09 -10.86
CA LEU A 469 -19.75 5.51 -10.50
C LEU A 469 -18.51 6.20 -11.07
N PHE A 470 -17.36 5.54 -10.98
CA PHE A 470 -16.09 6.06 -11.47
C PHE A 470 -16.05 6.15 -13.01
N PHE A 471 -16.34 5.05 -13.71
CA PHE A 471 -16.20 5.00 -15.17
C PHE A 471 -17.33 5.69 -15.92
N LEU A 472 -18.53 5.72 -15.36
CA LEU A 472 -19.64 6.53 -15.87
C LEU A 472 -19.45 8.02 -15.55
N LYS A 473 -18.57 8.37 -14.60
CA LYS A 473 -18.41 9.72 -14.05
C LYS A 473 -19.76 10.27 -13.58
N PHE A 474 -20.54 9.41 -12.93
CA PHE A 474 -21.92 9.70 -12.56
C PHE A 474 -21.99 10.95 -11.67
N ASP A 475 -23.04 11.78 -11.86
CA ASP A 475 -23.15 13.01 -11.09
C ASP A 475 -23.30 12.75 -9.59
N PRO A 476 -22.37 13.27 -8.74
CA PRO A 476 -22.39 12.99 -7.32
C PRO A 476 -23.63 13.50 -6.59
N LEU A 477 -24.18 14.66 -7.01
CA LEU A 477 -25.37 15.22 -6.37
C LEU A 477 -26.59 14.32 -6.62
N THR A 478 -26.77 13.86 -7.84
CA THR A 478 -27.82 12.90 -8.19
C THR A 478 -27.65 11.61 -7.39
N TYR A 479 -26.44 11.07 -7.32
CA TYR A 479 -26.17 9.84 -6.58
C TYR A 479 -26.49 9.97 -5.09
N GLN A 480 -26.06 11.06 -4.45
CA GLN A 480 -26.32 11.36 -3.04
C GLN A 480 -27.83 11.46 -2.74
N ASN A 481 -28.63 11.99 -3.68
CA ASN A 481 -30.07 12.12 -3.52
C ASN A 481 -30.84 10.81 -3.75
N GLU A 482 -30.32 9.94 -4.62
CA GLU A 482 -30.98 8.66 -4.98
C GLU A 482 -30.62 7.50 -4.01
N ASN A 483 -29.49 7.59 -3.30
CA ASN A 483 -28.97 6.51 -2.48
C ASN A 483 -28.80 6.94 -1.02
N PHE A 484 -29.69 6.43 -0.19
CA PHE A 484 -29.57 6.58 1.25
C PHE A 484 -28.75 5.41 1.83
N GLU A 485 -27.74 5.71 2.65
CA GLU A 485 -26.96 4.70 3.37
C GLU A 485 -27.30 4.71 4.85
N VAL A 486 -26.98 5.80 5.52
CA VAL A 486 -27.25 6.03 6.96
C VAL A 486 -27.49 7.53 7.20
N PRO A 487 -28.19 7.92 8.30
CA PRO A 487 -28.27 9.32 8.69
C PRO A 487 -26.91 9.96 8.89
N LEU A 488 -26.70 11.20 8.44
CA LEU A 488 -25.40 11.88 8.49
C LEU A 488 -24.86 12.10 9.91
N ASN A 489 -25.71 12.15 10.93
CA ASN A 489 -25.32 12.18 12.33
C ASN A 489 -24.75 10.82 12.82
N GLU A 490 -25.13 9.73 12.16
CA GLU A 490 -24.64 8.37 12.43
C GLU A 490 -23.51 7.92 11.51
N TYR A 491 -23.02 8.78 10.63
CA TYR A 491 -22.04 8.46 9.59
C TYR A 491 -20.83 7.66 10.10
N TYR A 492 -20.29 8.00 11.29
CA TYR A 492 -19.13 7.31 11.89
C TYR A 492 -19.50 6.19 12.87
N THR A 493 -20.76 6.07 13.26
CA THR A 493 -21.20 5.15 14.33
C THR A 493 -22.00 3.97 13.80
N ASN A 494 -22.79 4.16 12.76
CA ASN A 494 -23.59 3.12 12.15
C ASN A 494 -22.80 2.45 11.01
N LEU A 495 -22.59 1.12 11.08
CA LEU A 495 -21.86 0.34 10.11
C LEU A 495 -22.78 -0.40 9.11
N GLU A 496 -24.09 -0.18 9.19
CA GLU A 496 -25.04 -0.74 8.23
C GLU A 496 -24.69 -0.33 6.82
N ARG A 497 -25.01 -1.20 5.87
CA ARG A 497 -24.71 -1.03 4.48
C ARG A 497 -25.85 -1.47 3.59
N ASN A 498 -26.30 -0.57 2.74
CA ASN A 498 -27.18 -0.92 1.64
C ASN A 498 -26.35 -1.44 0.45
N LYS A 499 -26.49 -2.72 0.12
CA LYS A 499 -25.76 -3.34 -1.01
C LYS A 499 -26.41 -3.02 -2.37
N THR A 500 -27.69 -2.69 -2.38
CA THR A 500 -28.39 -2.27 -3.60
C THR A 500 -28.15 -0.79 -3.82
N LYS A 501 -27.60 -0.43 -4.97
CA LYS A 501 -27.33 0.97 -5.35
C LYS A 501 -28.00 1.29 -6.68
N LYS A 502 -28.53 2.49 -6.79
CA LYS A 502 -29.11 3.04 -8.01
C LYS A 502 -28.16 4.07 -8.63
N ILE A 503 -27.90 3.94 -9.90
CA ILE A 503 -26.99 4.81 -10.67
C ILE A 503 -27.72 5.17 -11.97
N GLY A 504 -28.65 6.13 -11.92
CA GLY A 504 -29.54 6.44 -13.03
C GLY A 504 -30.46 5.26 -13.35
N ASN A 505 -30.36 4.71 -14.56
CA ASN A 505 -31.10 3.53 -14.99
C ASN A 505 -30.42 2.18 -14.61
N VAL A 506 -29.25 2.22 -13.96
CA VAL A 506 -28.53 1.03 -13.50
C VAL A 506 -28.86 0.76 -12.03
N ILE A 507 -29.15 -0.52 -11.71
CA ILE A 507 -29.35 -0.98 -10.34
C ILE A 507 -28.34 -2.10 -10.07
N THR A 508 -27.52 -1.95 -9.02
CA THR A 508 -26.58 -3.00 -8.61
C THR A 508 -27.22 -3.86 -7.52
N ARG A 509 -27.54 -5.09 -7.83
CA ARG A 509 -28.11 -6.11 -6.94
C ARG A 509 -27.91 -7.50 -7.54
N PRO A 510 -28.12 -8.58 -6.79
CA PRO A 510 -28.20 -9.92 -7.38
C PRO A 510 -29.29 -9.98 -8.46
N ILE A 511 -29.04 -10.77 -9.52
CA ILE A 511 -30.05 -11.08 -10.51
C ILE A 511 -31.14 -11.96 -9.87
N ASP A 512 -32.41 -11.56 -10.05
CA ASP A 512 -33.59 -12.28 -9.60
C ASP A 512 -34.35 -12.78 -10.87
N TRP A 513 -34.05 -14.01 -11.27
CA TRP A 513 -34.59 -14.56 -12.54
C TRP A 513 -36.10 -14.50 -12.62
N GLU A 514 -36.83 -14.68 -11.51
CA GLU A 514 -38.31 -14.65 -11.51
C GLU A 514 -38.84 -13.26 -11.83
N LYS A 515 -38.21 -12.22 -11.33
CA LYS A 515 -38.63 -10.82 -11.51
C LYS A 515 -38.02 -10.20 -12.77
N ASP A 516 -36.74 -10.48 -13.00
CA ASP A 516 -36.00 -9.79 -14.05
C ASP A 516 -36.38 -10.23 -15.47
N LEU A 517 -37.02 -11.37 -15.63
CA LEU A 517 -37.54 -11.84 -16.91
C LEU A 517 -38.90 -11.22 -17.30
N GLN A 518 -39.62 -10.61 -16.35
CA GLN A 518 -40.97 -10.04 -16.59
C GLN A 518 -40.97 -8.79 -17.46
N SER A 519 -39.84 -8.07 -17.53
CA SER A 519 -39.72 -6.84 -18.32
C SER A 519 -38.52 -6.89 -19.25
N VAL A 520 -38.55 -6.09 -20.33
CA VAL A 520 -37.40 -5.90 -21.21
C VAL A 520 -36.37 -5.06 -20.50
N GLN A 521 -35.23 -5.65 -20.18
CA GLN A 521 -34.11 -4.96 -19.53
C GLN A 521 -32.78 -5.62 -19.90
N TYR A 522 -31.67 -5.02 -19.47
CA TYR A 522 -30.34 -5.62 -19.61
C TYR A 522 -29.87 -6.19 -18.28
N LEU A 523 -29.24 -7.35 -18.33
CA LEU A 523 -28.59 -7.98 -17.19
C LEU A 523 -27.10 -8.05 -17.48
N VAL A 524 -26.29 -7.67 -16.51
CA VAL A 524 -24.82 -7.73 -16.57
C VAL A 524 -24.32 -8.58 -15.42
N GLY A 525 -23.54 -9.59 -15.70
CA GLY A 525 -22.98 -10.48 -14.69
C GLY A 525 -21.71 -11.16 -15.16
N ASP A 526 -20.95 -11.75 -14.23
CA ASP A 526 -19.83 -12.60 -14.59
C ASP A 526 -20.29 -13.93 -15.21
N SER A 527 -19.35 -14.78 -15.63
CA SER A 527 -19.65 -16.06 -16.28
C SER A 527 -20.41 -17.05 -15.40
N LEU A 528 -20.44 -16.84 -14.08
CA LEU A 528 -21.17 -17.65 -13.10
C LEU A 528 -22.57 -17.09 -12.81
N ALA A 529 -22.73 -15.76 -12.86
CA ALA A 529 -24.02 -15.11 -12.71
C ALA A 529 -24.88 -15.27 -13.95
N ILE A 530 -24.28 -15.30 -15.15
CA ILE A 530 -24.94 -15.49 -16.42
C ILE A 530 -24.17 -16.56 -17.20
N SER A 531 -24.58 -17.83 -17.09
CA SER A 531 -24.01 -18.94 -17.85
C SER A 531 -24.64 -19.04 -19.24
N TYR A 532 -24.06 -19.82 -20.16
CA TYR A 532 -24.68 -20.10 -21.45
C TYR A 532 -25.97 -20.94 -21.29
N GLU A 533 -26.02 -21.80 -20.29
CA GLU A 533 -27.22 -22.58 -19.96
C GLU A 533 -28.38 -21.67 -19.58
N GLN A 534 -28.12 -20.64 -18.74
CA GLN A 534 -29.13 -19.64 -18.37
C GLN A 534 -29.56 -18.77 -19.56
N ILE A 535 -28.66 -18.48 -20.50
CA ILE A 535 -29.01 -17.74 -21.72
C ILE A 535 -30.01 -18.56 -22.55
N GLU A 536 -29.78 -19.85 -22.71
CA GLU A 536 -30.68 -20.74 -23.44
C GLU A 536 -32.01 -21.00 -22.70
N GLU A 537 -31.93 -21.31 -21.40
CA GLU A 537 -33.11 -21.60 -20.54
C GLU A 537 -34.07 -20.41 -20.50
N HIS A 538 -33.56 -19.22 -20.31
CA HIS A 538 -34.37 -18.00 -20.19
C HIS A 538 -34.55 -17.24 -21.52
N LYS A 539 -34.13 -17.81 -22.64
CA LYS A 539 -34.21 -17.21 -23.98
C LYS A 539 -33.66 -15.78 -24.04
N LEU A 540 -32.55 -15.57 -23.37
CA LEU A 540 -31.89 -14.26 -23.33
C LEU A 540 -31.17 -13.99 -24.66
N THR A 541 -31.13 -12.73 -25.06
CA THR A 541 -30.30 -12.29 -26.19
C THR A 541 -28.94 -11.86 -25.69
N LEU A 542 -27.87 -12.59 -26.05
CA LEU A 542 -26.51 -12.18 -25.78
C LEU A 542 -26.20 -10.91 -26.59
N VAL A 543 -25.88 -9.83 -25.89
CA VAL A 543 -25.57 -8.53 -26.50
C VAL A 543 -24.07 -8.35 -26.67
N ASP A 544 -23.29 -8.66 -25.63
CA ASP A 544 -21.84 -8.55 -25.68
C ASP A 544 -21.16 -9.42 -24.63
N GLU A 545 -19.88 -9.72 -24.83
CA GLU A 545 -19.00 -10.41 -23.89
C GLU A 545 -17.69 -9.63 -23.69
N VAL A 546 -17.44 -9.20 -22.48
CA VAL A 546 -16.13 -8.64 -22.08
C VAL A 546 -15.24 -9.80 -21.66
N LYS A 547 -14.04 -9.91 -22.26
CA LYS A 547 -13.09 -10.99 -21.97
C LYS A 547 -11.83 -10.46 -21.29
N PHE A 548 -11.31 -11.22 -20.33
CA PHE A 548 -9.98 -11.00 -19.78
C PHE A 548 -8.89 -11.16 -20.86
N PRO A 549 -7.68 -10.62 -20.63
CA PRO A 549 -6.57 -10.80 -21.57
C PRO A 549 -6.18 -12.25 -21.86
N ASP A 550 -6.52 -13.18 -20.97
CA ASP A 550 -6.31 -14.62 -21.13
C ASP A 550 -7.42 -15.33 -21.92
N GLY A 551 -8.44 -14.59 -22.38
CA GLY A 551 -9.56 -15.08 -23.18
C GLY A 551 -10.75 -15.59 -22.38
N ARG A 552 -10.65 -15.74 -21.04
CA ARG A 552 -11.80 -16.08 -20.19
C ARG A 552 -12.83 -14.93 -20.21
N VAL A 553 -14.10 -15.27 -20.08
CA VAL A 553 -15.18 -14.27 -19.98
C VAL A 553 -15.13 -13.60 -18.62
N ALA A 554 -15.03 -12.26 -18.64
CA ALA A 554 -15.10 -11.40 -17.44
C ALA A 554 -16.57 -11.05 -17.14
N PHE A 555 -17.30 -10.55 -18.15
CA PHE A 555 -18.71 -10.18 -18.03
C PHE A 555 -19.49 -10.59 -19.28
N ARG A 556 -20.77 -10.94 -19.07
CA ARG A 556 -21.79 -11.06 -20.13
C ARG A 556 -22.82 -9.98 -19.95
N ILE A 557 -23.24 -9.41 -21.04
CA ILE A 557 -24.33 -8.46 -21.14
C ILE A 557 -25.44 -9.14 -21.98
N VAL A 558 -26.58 -9.33 -21.37
CA VAL A 558 -27.74 -9.98 -22.02
C VAL A 558 -28.97 -9.09 -21.94
N LYS A 559 -29.87 -9.25 -22.89
CA LYS A 559 -31.18 -8.60 -22.89
C LYS A 559 -32.26 -9.64 -22.61
N THR A 560 -33.18 -9.33 -21.72
CA THR A 560 -34.33 -10.18 -21.39
C THR A 560 -35.41 -10.10 -22.48
N PRO A 561 -36.18 -11.16 -22.71
CA PRO A 561 -37.23 -11.17 -23.72
C PRO A 561 -38.41 -10.25 -23.35
N GLY A 562 -38.65 -10.01 -22.04
CA GLY A 562 -39.91 -9.45 -21.54
C GLY A 562 -41.07 -10.41 -21.68
N GLU A 563 -42.05 -10.31 -20.83
CA GLU A 563 -43.32 -11.06 -21.06
C GLU A 563 -43.99 -10.53 -22.35
N LYS A 564 -44.43 -11.48 -23.20
CA LYS A 564 -45.29 -11.17 -24.34
C LYS A 564 -46.70 -10.96 -23.86
#